data_460010be8f12d00d6b1c659181ed0d7d
#
_entry.id   460010be8f12d00d6b1c659181ed0d7d
#
_cell.length_a   1.000
_cell.length_b   1.000
_cell.length_c   1.000
_cell.angle_alpha   90.00
_cell.angle_beta   90.00
_cell.angle_gamma   90.00
#
_symmetry.space_group_name_H-M   'P 1'
#
loop_
_entity.id
_entity.type
_entity.pdbx_description
1 polymer ?
#
loop_
_entity_poly.entity_id
_entity_poly.type
_entity_poly.pdbx_seq_one_letter_code
_entity_poly.pdbx_strand_id
1 'polypeptide(L)'
;MGRLVMKFGGTSVANIDRIRNVARHVKREVDAGHDVAVIVSAMAGKTNELVEWCRDASPMHDAREYDAVVASGEQVTAGLLAIALQAIEIGRAHV
;
A
#
# COMPACT_ATOMS: atom_id res chain seq x y z
N MET A 1 -22.64 1.69 12.33
CA MET A 1 -21.25 1.79 12.12
C MET A 1 -20.59 0.50 12.30
N GLY A 2 -19.86 0.04 11.44
CA GLY A 2 -19.16 -1.22 11.53
C GLY A 2 -17.68 -1.03 11.37
N ARG A 3 -16.95 -2.11 11.61
CA ARG A 3 -15.56 -2.17 11.26
C ARG A 3 -15.44 -2.83 9.93
N LEU A 4 -14.62 -2.30 9.05
CA LEU A 4 -14.44 -2.81 7.71
C LEU A 4 -12.97 -2.99 7.42
N VAL A 5 -12.58 -4.15 6.93
CA VAL A 5 -11.22 -4.38 6.49
C VAL A 5 -11.24 -4.45 4.97
N MET A 6 -10.47 -3.57 4.32
CA MET A 6 -10.38 -3.55 2.87
C MET A 6 -8.99 -3.98 2.45
N LYS A 7 -8.90 -4.93 1.54
CA LYS A 7 -7.63 -5.46 1.09
C LYS A 7 -7.50 -5.25 -0.41
N PHE A 8 -6.39 -4.68 -0.82
CA PHE A 8 -6.13 -4.40 -2.23
C PHE A 8 -4.84 -5.07 -2.68
N GLY A 9 -4.94 -5.90 -3.70
CA GLY A 9 -3.78 -6.57 -4.27
C GLY A 9 -2.98 -5.68 -5.21
N GLY A 10 -1.87 -6.21 -5.72
CA GLY A 10 -0.93 -5.43 -6.52
C GLY A 10 -1.50 -4.76 -7.75
N THR A 11 -2.45 -5.42 -8.45
CA THR A 11 -3.06 -4.82 -9.64
C THR A 11 -3.93 -3.63 -9.28
N SER A 12 -4.56 -3.63 -8.11
CA SER A 12 -5.39 -2.51 -7.67
C SER A 12 -4.56 -1.31 -7.24
N VAL A 13 -3.28 -1.50 -6.99
CA VAL A 13 -2.35 -0.45 -6.61
C VAL A 13 -1.17 -0.38 -7.58
N ALA A 14 -1.40 -0.73 -8.84
CA ALA A 14 -0.32 -0.88 -9.81
C ALA A 14 0.40 0.45 -10.15
N ASN A 15 -0.31 1.56 -10.04
CA ASN A 15 0.25 2.87 -10.33
C ASN A 15 -0.49 3.93 -9.51
N ILE A 16 -0.08 5.17 -9.67
CA ILE A 16 -0.64 6.28 -8.88
C ILE A 16 -2.13 6.47 -9.15
N ASP A 17 -2.57 6.35 -10.39
CA ASP A 17 -3.98 6.51 -10.71
C ASP A 17 -4.84 5.46 -10.01
N ARG A 18 -4.34 4.23 -9.94
CA ARG A 18 -5.05 3.15 -9.24
C ARG A 18 -5.04 3.37 -7.73
N ILE A 19 -3.93 3.87 -7.19
CA ILE A 19 -3.86 4.22 -5.77
C ILE A 19 -4.86 5.33 -5.44
N ARG A 20 -5.00 6.32 -6.31
CA ARG A 20 -6.02 7.36 -6.14
C ARG A 20 -7.42 6.78 -6.15
N ASN A 21 -7.65 5.79 -7.00
CA ASN A 21 -8.95 5.11 -7.05
C ASN A 21 -9.23 4.36 -5.75
N VAL A 22 -8.23 3.68 -5.21
CA VAL A 22 -8.34 3.02 -3.91
C VAL A 22 -8.67 4.05 -2.81
N ALA A 23 -8.00 5.19 -2.85
CA ALA A 23 -8.26 6.25 -1.87
C ALA A 23 -9.73 6.70 -1.91
N ARG A 24 -10.30 6.84 -3.11
CA ARG A 24 -11.71 7.20 -3.24
C ARG A 24 -12.64 6.14 -2.64
N HIS A 25 -12.32 4.86 -2.85
CA HIS A 25 -13.10 3.78 -2.26
C HIS A 25 -13.03 3.80 -0.74
N VAL A 26 -11.85 3.98 -0.19
CA VAL A 26 -11.65 4.04 1.26
C VAL A 26 -12.41 5.23 1.84
N LYS A 27 -12.30 6.39 1.22
CA LYS A 27 -12.97 7.59 1.69
C LYS A 27 -14.48 7.39 1.71
N ARG A 28 -15.03 6.73 0.69
CA ARG A 28 -16.46 6.47 0.62
C ARG A 28 -16.94 5.69 1.84
N GLU A 29 -16.17 4.67 2.26
CA GLU A 29 -16.55 3.86 3.40
C GLU A 29 -16.38 4.61 4.72
N VAL A 30 -15.34 5.42 4.82
CA VAL A 30 -15.14 6.25 6.01
C VAL A 30 -16.27 7.27 6.12
N ASP A 31 -16.64 7.90 5.02
CA ASP A 31 -17.73 8.89 5.01
C ASP A 31 -19.09 8.25 5.34
N ALA A 32 -19.23 6.95 5.05
CA ALA A 32 -20.43 6.22 5.39
C ALA A 32 -20.50 5.85 6.88
N GLY A 33 -19.46 6.15 7.64
CA GLY A 33 -19.44 5.93 9.07
C GLY A 33 -18.72 4.67 9.53
N HIS A 34 -18.06 3.98 8.61
CA HIS A 34 -17.31 2.78 8.98
C HIS A 34 -15.95 3.12 9.55
N ASP A 35 -15.49 2.26 10.44
CA ASP A 35 -14.13 2.30 10.94
C ASP A 35 -13.32 1.38 10.02
N VAL A 36 -12.45 1.95 9.21
CA VAL A 36 -11.81 1.22 8.11
C VAL A 36 -10.34 0.94 8.38
N ALA A 37 -9.96 -0.32 8.21
CA ALA A 37 -8.56 -0.74 8.19
C ALA A 37 -8.24 -1.16 6.75
N VAL A 38 -7.14 -0.68 6.21
CA VAL A 38 -6.76 -0.97 4.82
C VAL A 38 -5.45 -1.74 4.78
N ILE A 39 -5.45 -2.82 4.02
CA ILE A 39 -4.26 -3.62 3.80
C ILE A 39 -3.94 -3.56 2.33
N VAL A 40 -2.71 -3.21 1.99
CA VAL A 40 -2.29 -3.12 0.59
C VAL A 40 -1.07 -3.99 0.34
N SER A 41 -0.92 -4.43 -0.92
CA SER A 41 0.27 -5.13 -1.38
C SER A 41 1.24 -4.12 -1.99
N ALA A 42 2.42 -4.57 -2.33
CA ALA A 42 3.33 -3.78 -3.17
C ALA A 42 2.68 -3.52 -4.53
N MET A 43 3.10 -2.48 -5.20
CA MET A 43 2.62 -2.16 -6.54
C MET A 43 2.95 -3.33 -7.48
N ALA A 44 2.14 -3.51 -8.53
CA ALA A 44 2.28 -4.65 -9.43
C ALA A 44 3.72 -4.76 -9.95
N GLY A 45 4.28 -5.96 -9.87
CA GLY A 45 5.63 -6.23 -10.32
C GLY A 45 6.73 -5.84 -9.34
N LYS A 46 6.41 -5.04 -8.34
CA LYS A 46 7.44 -4.54 -7.42
C LYS A 46 8.02 -5.65 -6.53
N THR A 47 7.17 -6.55 -6.06
CA THR A 47 7.64 -7.67 -5.22
C THR A 47 8.65 -8.51 -6.00
N ASN A 48 8.35 -8.83 -7.25
CA ASN A 48 9.26 -9.64 -8.07
C ASN A 48 10.58 -8.91 -8.30
N GLU A 49 10.53 -7.60 -8.54
CA GLU A 49 11.71 -6.79 -8.73
C GLU A 49 12.59 -6.82 -7.47
N LEU A 50 11.98 -6.65 -6.30
CA LEU A 50 12.72 -6.67 -5.04
C LEU A 50 13.32 -8.05 -4.75
N VAL A 51 12.58 -9.11 -5.05
CA VAL A 51 13.08 -10.47 -4.89
C VAL A 51 14.28 -10.71 -5.80
N GLU A 52 14.23 -10.24 -7.05
CA GLU A 52 15.34 -10.37 -7.97
C GLU A 52 16.55 -9.60 -7.49
N TRP A 53 16.37 -8.40 -6.96
CA TRP A 53 17.48 -7.63 -6.42
C TRP A 53 18.17 -8.35 -5.26
N CYS A 54 17.38 -8.99 -4.38
CA CYS A 54 17.96 -9.79 -3.29
C CYS A 54 18.81 -10.93 -3.82
N ARG A 55 18.29 -11.62 -4.83
CA ARG A 55 19.01 -12.75 -5.42
C ARG A 55 20.27 -12.29 -6.13
N ASP A 56 20.20 -11.16 -6.83
CA ASP A 56 21.36 -10.61 -7.54
C ASP A 56 22.43 -10.13 -6.55
N ALA A 57 22.01 -9.59 -5.41
CA ALA A 57 22.95 -9.15 -4.38
C ALA A 57 23.69 -10.35 -3.77
N SER A 58 22.97 -11.42 -3.47
CA SER A 58 23.58 -12.66 -3.02
C SER A 58 22.56 -13.78 -3.03
N PRO A 59 22.87 -14.94 -3.64
CA PRO A 59 21.98 -16.08 -3.59
C PRO A 59 21.87 -16.68 -2.19
N MET A 60 22.77 -16.29 -1.28
CA MET A 60 22.76 -16.81 0.08
C MET A 60 22.51 -15.69 1.08
N HIS A 61 21.44 -14.95 0.87
CA HIS A 61 21.11 -13.84 1.74
C HIS A 61 20.41 -14.28 3.03
N ASP A 62 20.50 -13.45 4.04
CA ASP A 62 19.85 -13.67 5.35
C ASP A 62 18.34 -13.41 5.20
N ALA A 63 17.53 -14.29 5.81
CA ALA A 63 16.09 -14.17 5.72
C ALA A 63 15.55 -12.85 6.28
N ARG A 64 16.18 -12.32 7.32
CA ARG A 64 15.72 -11.05 7.91
C ARG A 64 15.96 -9.89 6.97
N GLU A 65 17.10 -9.86 6.32
CA GLU A 65 17.40 -8.81 5.36
C GLU A 65 16.51 -8.93 4.13
N TYR A 66 16.27 -10.14 3.68
CA TYR A 66 15.35 -10.41 2.58
C TYR A 66 13.96 -9.88 2.90
N ASP A 67 13.44 -10.22 4.07
CA ASP A 67 12.11 -9.80 4.49
C ASP A 67 12.00 -8.28 4.56
N ALA A 68 13.05 -7.62 5.05
CA ALA A 68 13.07 -6.16 5.14
C ALA A 68 13.00 -5.53 3.74
N VAL A 69 13.77 -6.05 2.78
CA VAL A 69 13.77 -5.51 1.42
C VAL A 69 12.41 -5.74 0.76
N VAL A 70 11.88 -6.94 0.85
CA VAL A 70 10.60 -7.26 0.20
C VAL A 70 9.45 -6.49 0.83
N ALA A 71 9.44 -6.37 2.15
CA ALA A 71 8.38 -5.63 2.86
C ALA A 71 8.38 -4.14 2.50
N SER A 72 9.50 -3.59 2.06
CA SER A 72 9.57 -2.17 1.71
C SER A 72 8.59 -1.80 0.59
N GLY A 73 8.29 -2.75 -0.31
CA GLY A 73 7.33 -2.51 -1.38
C GLY A 73 5.94 -2.19 -0.86
N GLU A 74 5.52 -2.88 0.19
CA GLU A 74 4.20 -2.63 0.80
C GLU A 74 4.21 -1.31 1.57
N GLN A 75 5.32 -0.96 2.18
CA GLN A 75 5.45 0.30 2.89
C GLN A 75 5.35 1.49 1.93
N VAL A 76 5.94 1.37 0.74
CA VAL A 76 5.82 2.41 -0.28
C VAL A 76 4.36 2.59 -0.68
N THR A 77 3.65 1.50 -0.95
CA THR A 77 2.24 1.57 -1.33
C THR A 77 1.39 2.20 -0.23
N ALA A 78 1.61 1.78 1.01
CA ALA A 78 0.86 2.31 2.14
C ALA A 78 1.09 3.81 2.31
N GLY A 79 2.34 4.26 2.16
CA GLY A 79 2.67 5.67 2.22
C GLY A 79 2.02 6.48 1.11
N LEU A 80 2.05 5.97 -0.11
CA LEU A 80 1.42 6.64 -1.25
C LEU A 80 -0.10 6.71 -1.09
N LEU A 81 -0.71 5.66 -0.56
CA LEU A 81 -2.14 5.67 -0.29
C LEU A 81 -2.48 6.70 0.78
N ALA A 82 -1.68 6.79 1.84
CA ALA A 82 -1.89 7.80 2.88
C ALA A 82 -1.82 9.21 2.29
N ILE A 83 -0.86 9.47 1.41
CA ILE A 83 -0.73 10.77 0.74
C ILE A 83 -1.97 11.04 -0.12
N ALA A 84 -2.42 10.05 -0.87
CA ALA A 84 -3.61 10.21 -1.72
C ALA A 84 -4.87 10.47 -0.89
N LEU A 85 -5.00 9.80 0.26
CA LEU A 85 -6.12 10.03 1.16
C LEU A 85 -6.09 11.43 1.74
N GLN A 86 -4.92 11.92 2.14
CA GLN A 86 -4.77 13.27 2.65
C GLN A 86 -5.19 14.29 1.59
N ALA A 87 -4.86 14.05 0.34
CA ALA A 87 -5.19 14.95 -0.75
C ALA A 87 -6.70 15.12 -0.94
N ILE A 88 -7.46 14.04 -0.81
CA ILE A 88 -8.90 14.10 -1.00
C ILE A 88 -9.67 14.44 0.27
N GLU A 89 -8.97 14.37 1.42
CA GLU A 89 -9.59 14.77 2.64
C GLU A 89 -9.47 16.24 2.84
N ILE A 90 -8.74 16.88 2.02
CA ILE A 90 -8.59 18.24 2.02
C ILE A 90 -8.57 18.97 3.28
N GLY A 91 -7.58 19.59 3.54
CA GLY A 91 -7.49 20.40 4.67
C GLY A 91 -7.44 19.70 5.97
N ARG A 92 -7.38 18.43 5.96
CA ARG A 92 -7.33 17.71 7.13
C ARG A 92 -6.00 17.42 7.42
N ALA A 93 -5.33 18.05 7.12
CA ALA A 93 -4.03 17.75 7.31
C ALA A 93 -3.74 17.43 8.63
N HIS A 94 -3.43 16.81 9.06
CA HIS A 94 -3.10 16.70 10.18
C HIS A 94 -2.21 16.03 10.42
N VAL A 95 -1.94 16.21 10.62
CA VAL A 95 -1.21 15.93 11.04
C VAL A 95 -0.80 15.67 11.71
#